data_77db66eb2c5d76dbba93d5979baaa04e
#
_entry.id   77db66eb2c5d76dbba93d5979baaa04e
#
_cell.length_a   1.000
_cell.length_b   1.000
_cell.length_c   1.000
_cell.angle_alpha   90.00
_cell.angle_beta   90.00
_cell.angle_gamma   90.00
#
_symmetry.space_group_name_H-M   'P 1'
#
loop_
_entity.id
_entity.type
_entity.pdbx_description
1 polymer ?
#
loop_
_entity_poly.entity_id
_entity_poly.type
_entity_poly.pdbx_seq_one_letter_code
_entity_poly.pdbx_strand_id
1 'polypeptide(L)'
;WTVIGSVSRYFVDKYGLNPNAKALTWSGDNPNSVVGLGLIHEGLVAISLGTSDTYFGTMKACQTDPRGEGHVFVSPTGDYMTLICFKNGSLAREAIRKSHNLDWNGFSQALQSTPPGNEGKILLPYFEPEIVPNVLNPGVHRFDLNENDAAGNCRAVIEAQMMSMRIHSEWMG
;
A
#
# COMPACT_ATOMS: atom_id res chain seq x y z
N TRP A 1 -17.59 -17.14 6.63
CA TRP A 1 -18.84 -16.47 6.17
C TRP A 1 -20.03 -16.99 6.96
N THR A 2 -20.95 -16.10 7.30
CA THR A 2 -22.17 -16.45 8.02
C THR A 2 -23.38 -15.94 7.25
N VAL A 3 -24.41 -16.78 7.14
CA VAL A 3 -25.69 -16.32 6.59
C VAL A 3 -26.38 -15.44 7.64
N ILE A 4 -26.62 -14.17 7.31
CA ILE A 4 -27.25 -13.20 8.20
C ILE A 4 -28.75 -13.05 7.92
N GLY A 5 -29.24 -13.62 6.83
CA GLY A 5 -30.65 -13.58 6.48
C GLY A 5 -30.91 -13.93 5.03
N SER A 6 -32.14 -13.68 4.59
CA SER A 6 -32.55 -13.73 3.18
C SER A 6 -32.53 -12.33 2.57
N VAL A 7 -32.44 -12.24 1.25
CA VAL A 7 -32.57 -10.98 0.54
C VAL A 7 -33.91 -10.31 0.86
N SER A 8 -33.89 -9.00 1.05
CA SER A 8 -35.12 -8.26 1.40
C SER A 8 -36.10 -8.29 0.23
N ARG A 9 -37.40 -8.32 0.58
CA ARG A 9 -38.49 -8.30 -0.39
C ARG A 9 -38.41 -7.10 -1.34
N TYR A 10 -37.94 -5.96 -0.88
CA TYR A 10 -37.73 -4.78 -1.71
C TYR A 10 -36.85 -5.06 -2.93
N PHE A 11 -35.74 -5.79 -2.74
CA PHE A 11 -34.84 -6.14 -3.85
C PHE A 11 -35.41 -7.21 -4.77
N VAL A 12 -36.19 -8.14 -4.23
CA VAL A 12 -36.93 -9.12 -5.04
C VAL A 12 -37.93 -8.41 -5.94
N ASP A 13 -38.78 -7.55 -5.37
CA ASP A 13 -39.86 -6.89 -6.08
C ASP A 13 -39.36 -5.85 -7.10
N LYS A 14 -38.31 -5.11 -6.74
CA LYS A 14 -37.75 -4.03 -7.57
C LYS A 14 -36.81 -4.50 -8.66
N TYR A 15 -35.97 -5.49 -8.36
CA TYR A 15 -34.88 -5.91 -9.25
C TYR A 15 -34.97 -7.38 -9.72
N GLY A 16 -36.04 -8.08 -9.34
CA GLY A 16 -36.24 -9.48 -9.75
C GLY A 16 -35.22 -10.46 -9.17
N LEU A 17 -34.64 -10.14 -7.99
CA LEU A 17 -33.68 -11.05 -7.36
C LEU A 17 -34.37 -12.35 -6.90
N ASN A 18 -33.62 -13.43 -6.87
CA ASN A 18 -34.16 -14.71 -6.36
C ASN A 18 -34.58 -14.53 -4.88
N PRO A 19 -35.85 -14.80 -4.52
CA PRO A 19 -36.36 -14.65 -3.16
C PRO A 19 -35.66 -15.62 -2.16
N ASN A 20 -35.05 -16.70 -2.65
CA ASN A 20 -34.30 -17.66 -1.84
C ASN A 20 -32.80 -17.27 -1.68
N ALA A 21 -32.34 -16.19 -2.32
CA ALA A 21 -30.97 -15.70 -2.17
C ALA A 21 -30.70 -15.36 -0.70
N LYS A 22 -29.49 -15.66 -0.25
CA LYS A 22 -29.04 -15.42 1.11
C LYS A 22 -28.12 -14.22 1.16
N ALA A 23 -28.29 -13.41 2.19
CA ALA A 23 -27.32 -12.38 2.56
C ALA A 23 -26.25 -13.00 3.46
N LEU A 24 -24.99 -12.77 3.10
CA LEU A 24 -23.85 -13.26 3.85
C LEU A 24 -23.13 -12.12 4.54
N THR A 25 -22.45 -12.41 5.64
CA THR A 25 -21.46 -11.47 6.19
C THR A 25 -20.41 -11.14 5.14
N TRP A 26 -20.03 -9.88 5.10
CA TRP A 26 -19.08 -9.39 4.12
C TRP A 26 -17.77 -8.97 4.79
N SER A 27 -16.71 -8.93 3.99
CA SER A 27 -15.39 -8.42 4.35
C SER A 27 -14.90 -7.48 3.26
N GLY A 28 -13.94 -6.61 3.58
CA GLY A 28 -13.29 -5.74 2.60
C GLY A 28 -12.29 -6.51 1.72
N ASP A 29 -11.81 -5.85 0.67
CA ASP A 29 -10.80 -6.37 -0.25
C ASP A 29 -9.48 -6.69 0.45
N ASN A 30 -8.99 -5.80 1.30
CA ASN A 30 -7.72 -6.00 2.02
C ASN A 30 -7.76 -7.20 3.00
N PRO A 31 -8.77 -7.36 3.89
CA PRO A 31 -8.92 -8.58 4.69
C PRO A 31 -9.02 -9.86 3.86
N ASN A 32 -9.70 -9.80 2.71
CA ASN A 32 -9.77 -10.95 1.82
C ASN A 32 -8.43 -11.23 1.14
N SER A 33 -7.65 -10.19 0.82
CA SER A 33 -6.29 -10.33 0.27
C SER A 33 -5.33 -11.00 1.26
N VAL A 34 -5.44 -10.70 2.56
CA VAL A 34 -4.68 -11.40 3.62
C VAL A 34 -4.88 -12.91 3.52
N VAL A 35 -6.13 -13.35 3.43
CA VAL A 35 -6.45 -14.79 3.31
C VAL A 35 -6.01 -15.34 1.95
N GLY A 36 -6.30 -14.60 0.87
CA GLY A 36 -5.96 -15.03 -0.49
C GLY A 36 -4.46 -15.19 -0.74
N LEU A 37 -3.63 -14.41 -0.05
CA LEU A 37 -2.17 -14.50 -0.11
C LEU A 37 -1.58 -15.47 0.93
N GLY A 38 -2.42 -16.10 1.77
CA GLY A 38 -1.95 -17.00 2.82
C GLY A 38 -1.27 -16.29 3.99
N LEU A 39 -1.53 -15.01 4.20
CA LEU A 39 -0.98 -14.23 5.32
C LEU A 39 -1.77 -14.53 6.61
N ILE A 40 -1.76 -15.79 7.05
CA ILE A 40 -2.56 -16.27 8.17
C ILE A 40 -1.74 -16.46 9.45
N HIS A 41 -0.48 -16.09 9.42
CA HIS A 41 0.42 -16.16 10.58
C HIS A 41 1.00 -14.78 10.88
N GLU A 42 1.21 -14.52 12.16
CA GLU A 42 1.88 -13.31 12.66
C GLU A 42 3.23 -13.09 11.98
N GLY A 43 3.55 -11.84 11.66
CA GLY A 43 4.80 -11.46 11.01
C GLY A 43 4.82 -11.64 9.49
N LEU A 44 3.77 -12.23 8.90
CA LEU A 44 3.62 -12.26 7.44
C LEU A 44 2.99 -10.97 6.95
N VAL A 45 3.64 -10.36 5.96
CA VAL A 45 3.21 -9.08 5.37
C VAL A 45 3.14 -9.18 3.85
N ALA A 46 2.34 -8.31 3.26
CA ALA A 46 2.33 -8.06 1.83
C ALA A 46 2.45 -6.57 1.54
N ILE A 47 3.02 -6.27 0.39
CA ILE A 47 3.07 -4.93 -0.17
C ILE A 47 2.31 -4.96 -1.50
N SER A 48 1.28 -4.15 -1.61
CA SER A 48 0.58 -3.94 -2.87
C SER A 48 1.10 -2.66 -3.52
N LEU A 49 1.71 -2.79 -4.69
CA LEU A 49 2.30 -1.69 -5.45
C LEU A 49 1.29 -1.19 -6.50
N GLY A 50 0.37 -0.35 -6.06
CA GLY A 50 -0.70 0.22 -6.89
C GLY A 50 -0.52 1.71 -7.17
N THR A 51 -1.60 2.39 -7.58
CA THR A 51 -1.65 3.86 -7.67
C THR A 51 -1.25 4.48 -6.33
N SER A 52 -1.85 3.97 -5.24
CA SER A 52 -1.36 4.09 -3.88
C SER A 52 -0.73 2.77 -3.48
N ASP A 53 0.38 2.80 -2.78
CA ASP A 53 0.98 1.60 -2.24
C ASP A 53 0.34 1.28 -0.89
N THR A 54 0.14 -0.02 -0.59
CA THR A 54 -0.34 -0.45 0.72
C THR A 54 0.59 -1.50 1.31
N TYR A 55 0.85 -1.36 2.60
CA TYR A 55 1.55 -2.34 3.41
C TYR A 55 0.56 -2.94 4.39
N PHE A 56 0.41 -4.25 4.41
CA PHE A 56 -0.55 -4.92 5.28
C PHE A 56 -0.05 -6.30 5.74
N GLY A 57 -0.50 -6.72 6.90
CA GLY A 57 -0.05 -7.97 7.49
C GLY A 57 -0.93 -8.44 8.64
N THR A 58 -0.63 -9.62 9.18
CA THR A 58 -1.37 -10.25 10.26
C THR A 58 -0.69 -10.04 11.60
N MET A 59 -1.49 -9.67 12.60
CA MET A 59 -1.10 -9.52 14.01
C MET A 59 -1.99 -10.42 14.86
N LYS A 60 -1.44 -11.03 15.92
CA LYS A 60 -2.23 -11.79 16.91
C LYS A 60 -2.92 -10.90 17.93
N ALA A 61 -2.30 -9.80 18.28
CA ALA A 61 -2.83 -8.83 19.23
C ALA A 61 -3.27 -7.56 18.51
N CYS A 62 -4.32 -6.91 19.00
CA CYS A 62 -4.73 -5.60 18.52
C CYS A 62 -3.69 -4.57 18.97
N GLN A 63 -2.80 -4.20 18.07
CA GLN A 63 -1.86 -3.10 18.27
C GLN A 63 -2.27 -1.94 17.37
N THR A 64 -2.39 -0.75 17.94
CA THR A 64 -2.75 0.47 17.25
C THR A 64 -1.53 1.38 17.11
N ASP A 65 -1.42 2.05 15.96
CA ASP A 65 -0.35 3.03 15.75
C ASP A 65 -0.56 4.26 16.65
N PRO A 66 0.41 4.60 17.52
CA PRO A 66 0.34 5.80 18.36
C PRO A 66 0.23 7.12 17.56
N ARG A 67 0.68 7.13 16.30
CA ARG A 67 0.62 8.28 15.41
C ARG A 67 -0.69 8.36 14.62
N GLY A 68 -1.51 7.28 14.66
CA GLY A 68 -2.77 7.20 13.92
C GLY A 68 -2.59 7.08 12.40
N GLU A 69 -1.45 6.60 11.93
CA GLU A 69 -1.12 6.48 10.50
C GLU A 69 -1.58 5.15 9.89
N GLY A 70 -1.78 4.13 10.73
CA GLY A 70 -2.21 2.79 10.32
C GLY A 70 -3.62 2.45 10.77
N HIS A 71 -4.22 1.50 10.09
CA HIS A 71 -5.53 0.95 10.38
C HIS A 71 -5.42 -0.47 10.90
N VAL A 72 -6.31 -0.85 11.82
CA VAL A 72 -6.41 -2.21 12.34
C VAL A 72 -7.81 -2.74 12.07
N PHE A 73 -7.87 -3.95 11.55
CA PHE A 73 -9.11 -4.66 11.23
C PHE A 73 -9.10 -6.04 11.89
N VAL A 74 -10.26 -6.61 12.10
CA VAL A 74 -10.36 -8.04 12.41
C VAL A 74 -10.16 -8.83 11.11
N SER A 75 -9.23 -9.77 11.12
CA SER A 75 -8.99 -10.67 10.00
C SER A 75 -10.12 -11.72 9.92
N PRO A 76 -10.48 -12.20 8.71
CA PRO A 76 -11.40 -13.34 8.57
C PRO A 76 -10.95 -14.61 9.28
N THR A 77 -9.67 -14.72 9.67
CA THR A 77 -9.11 -15.83 10.43
C THR A 77 -9.39 -15.74 11.94
N GLY A 78 -9.90 -14.62 12.43
CA GLY A 78 -10.13 -14.36 13.86
C GLY A 78 -8.99 -13.59 14.55
N ASP A 79 -7.87 -13.41 13.86
CA ASP A 79 -6.76 -12.57 14.31
C ASP A 79 -7.01 -11.10 13.91
N TYR A 80 -6.00 -10.27 14.03
CA TYR A 80 -6.02 -8.89 13.56
C TYR A 80 -5.18 -8.74 12.31
N MET A 81 -5.54 -7.81 11.45
CA MET A 81 -4.69 -7.32 10.37
C MET A 81 -4.46 -5.83 10.50
N THR A 82 -3.32 -5.40 10.05
CA THR A 82 -2.96 -4.00 9.94
C THR A 82 -2.82 -3.59 8.49
N LEU A 83 -3.06 -2.32 8.20
CA LEU A 83 -2.90 -1.74 6.88
C LEU A 83 -2.42 -0.30 6.99
N ILE A 84 -1.38 0.02 6.22
CA ILE A 84 -0.93 1.40 6.01
C ILE A 84 -1.04 1.71 4.52
N CYS A 85 -1.56 2.90 4.20
CA CYS A 85 -1.73 3.36 2.83
C CYS A 85 -0.81 4.56 2.55
N PHE A 86 -0.04 4.48 1.46
CA PHE A 86 0.88 5.50 0.97
C PHE A 86 0.37 6.00 -0.38
N LYS A 87 0.05 7.28 -0.48
CA LYS A 87 -0.59 7.82 -1.68
C LYS A 87 0.37 7.91 -2.88
N ASN A 88 1.61 8.28 -2.63
CA ASN A 88 2.62 8.42 -3.68
C ASN A 88 3.21 7.04 -4.08
N GLY A 89 2.39 6.20 -4.71
CA GLY A 89 2.73 4.85 -5.17
C GLY A 89 3.28 4.83 -6.61
N SER A 90 2.64 4.07 -7.49
CA SER A 90 3.11 3.88 -8.88
C SER A 90 3.18 5.17 -9.69
N LEU A 91 2.31 6.15 -9.41
CA LEU A 91 2.34 7.43 -10.12
C LEU A 91 3.61 8.23 -9.81
N ALA A 92 4.16 8.13 -8.59
CA ALA A 92 5.45 8.74 -8.26
C ALA A 92 6.59 8.08 -9.05
N ARG A 93 6.61 6.74 -9.15
CA ARG A 93 7.57 6.00 -9.99
C ARG A 93 7.44 6.38 -11.46
N GLU A 94 6.22 6.51 -11.95
CA GLU A 94 5.94 6.91 -13.31
C GLU A 94 6.36 8.37 -13.59
N ALA A 95 6.16 9.28 -12.64
CA ALA A 95 6.60 10.67 -12.76
C ALA A 95 8.12 10.77 -12.91
N ILE A 96 8.89 10.04 -12.09
CA ILE A 96 10.35 9.96 -12.23
C ILE A 96 10.74 9.35 -13.57
N ARG A 97 10.12 8.25 -13.98
CA ARG A 97 10.39 7.61 -15.27
C ARG A 97 10.19 8.59 -16.43
N LYS A 98 9.06 9.30 -16.44
CA LYS A 98 8.71 10.25 -17.51
C LYS A 98 9.63 11.47 -17.51
N SER A 99 10.02 12.01 -16.36
CA SER A 99 10.92 13.18 -16.28
C SER A 99 12.28 12.92 -16.90
N HIS A 100 12.70 11.65 -16.95
CA HIS A 100 13.96 11.24 -17.58
C HIS A 100 13.77 10.60 -18.97
N ASN A 101 12.56 10.68 -19.55
CA ASN A 101 12.24 10.11 -20.87
C ASN A 101 12.57 8.61 -20.99
N LEU A 102 12.45 7.85 -19.89
CA LEU A 102 12.68 6.41 -19.86
C LEU A 102 11.40 5.63 -20.17
N ASP A 103 11.54 4.46 -20.78
CA ASP A 103 10.53 3.41 -20.73
C ASP A 103 10.74 2.55 -19.47
N TRP A 104 9.88 1.55 -19.24
CA TRP A 104 10.01 0.68 -18.08
C TRP A 104 11.26 -0.21 -18.10
N ASN A 105 11.75 -0.53 -19.29
CA ASN A 105 13.01 -1.26 -19.44
C ASN A 105 14.20 -0.38 -19.05
N GLY A 106 14.23 0.87 -19.49
CA GLY A 106 15.23 1.86 -19.09
C GLY A 106 15.18 2.13 -17.57
N PHE A 107 13.99 2.22 -16.98
CA PHE A 107 13.85 2.33 -15.52
C PHE A 107 14.45 1.11 -14.79
N SER A 108 14.17 -0.10 -15.27
CA SER A 108 14.74 -1.33 -14.70
C SER A 108 16.27 -1.40 -14.84
N GLN A 109 16.81 -0.96 -15.99
CA GLN A 109 18.26 -0.86 -16.19
C GLN A 109 18.90 0.16 -15.24
N ALA A 110 18.25 1.31 -15.02
CA ALA A 110 18.69 2.31 -14.06
C ALA A 110 18.79 1.72 -12.65
N LEU A 111 17.79 0.95 -12.21
CA LEU A 111 17.84 0.23 -10.94
C LEU A 111 18.99 -0.79 -10.86
N GLN A 112 19.26 -1.52 -11.95
CA GLN A 112 20.34 -2.51 -11.98
C GLN A 112 21.73 -1.86 -11.95
N SER A 113 21.89 -0.65 -12.49
CA SER A 113 23.14 0.08 -12.58
C SER A 113 23.53 0.81 -11.30
N THR A 114 22.61 0.94 -10.35
CA THR A 114 22.84 1.65 -9.08
C THR A 114 22.91 0.68 -7.90
N PRO A 115 23.83 0.87 -6.93
CA PRO A 115 23.91 0.01 -5.77
C PRO A 115 22.72 0.26 -4.82
N PRO A 116 22.34 -0.74 -3.99
CA PRO A 116 21.46 -0.53 -2.85
C PRO A 116 21.98 0.57 -1.93
N GLY A 117 21.06 1.39 -1.42
CA GLY A 117 21.42 2.56 -0.61
C GLY A 117 21.81 3.79 -1.44
N ASN A 118 21.81 3.66 -2.78
CA ASN A 118 21.99 4.78 -3.73
C ASN A 118 23.14 5.73 -3.38
N GLU A 119 24.22 5.20 -2.77
CA GLU A 119 25.37 5.99 -2.28
C GLU A 119 24.99 7.10 -1.29
N GLY A 120 23.90 6.93 -0.55
CA GLY A 120 23.39 7.91 0.39
C GLY A 120 22.51 9.00 -0.23
N LYS A 121 22.28 8.97 -1.53
CA LYS A 121 21.40 9.91 -2.24
C LYS A 121 19.94 9.60 -1.92
N ILE A 122 19.17 10.58 -1.46
CA ILE A 122 17.78 10.41 -1.00
C ILE A 122 16.81 11.28 -1.79
N LEU A 123 15.62 10.77 -2.01
CA LEU A 123 14.47 11.48 -2.55
C LEU A 123 13.28 11.34 -1.61
N LEU A 124 12.53 12.40 -1.36
CA LEU A 124 11.18 12.35 -0.79
C LEU A 124 10.18 12.60 -1.91
N PRO A 125 9.41 11.59 -2.33
CA PRO A 125 8.62 11.62 -3.58
C PRO A 125 7.19 12.11 -3.35
N TYR A 126 7.00 13.23 -2.69
CA TYR A 126 5.66 13.77 -2.42
C TYR A 126 5.16 14.59 -3.61
N PHE A 127 4.84 13.92 -4.73
CA PHE A 127 4.23 14.55 -5.91
C PHE A 127 2.82 15.03 -5.62
N GLU A 128 2.12 14.32 -4.76
CA GLU A 128 0.79 14.64 -4.23
C GLU A 128 0.87 14.72 -2.69
N PRO A 129 -0.11 15.33 -2.02
CA PRO A 129 -0.20 15.24 -0.57
C PRO A 129 -0.15 13.80 -0.11
N GLU A 130 0.65 13.50 0.92
CA GLU A 130 0.85 12.13 1.40
C GLU A 130 -0.02 11.83 2.63
N ILE A 131 -0.45 10.60 2.74
CA ILE A 131 -1.25 10.08 3.87
C ILE A 131 -0.31 9.70 5.00
N VAL A 132 0.74 8.97 4.68
CA VAL A 132 1.73 8.47 5.64
C VAL A 132 3.16 8.68 5.08
N PRO A 133 3.95 9.57 5.74
CA PRO A 133 3.56 10.51 6.79
C PRO A 133 2.53 11.54 6.30
N ASN A 134 1.84 12.21 7.22
CA ASN A 134 0.88 13.24 6.84
C ASN A 134 1.59 14.49 6.28
N VAL A 135 1.66 14.61 4.95
CA VAL A 135 2.24 15.73 4.23
C VAL A 135 1.15 16.47 3.47
N LEU A 136 0.74 17.62 3.95
CA LEU A 136 -0.34 18.42 3.33
C LEU A 136 0.13 19.20 2.09
N ASN A 137 1.37 19.69 2.13
CA ASN A 137 1.94 20.45 1.03
C ASN A 137 2.90 19.55 0.23
N PRO A 138 2.55 19.15 -0.98
CA PRO A 138 3.41 18.32 -1.80
C PRO A 138 4.72 19.01 -2.17
N GLY A 139 5.74 18.21 -2.42
CA GLY A 139 7.05 18.68 -2.86
C GLY A 139 8.01 17.51 -3.04
N VAL A 140 8.79 17.53 -4.09
CA VAL A 140 9.84 16.53 -4.32
C VAL A 140 11.15 17.10 -3.80
N HIS A 141 11.67 16.51 -2.72
CA HIS A 141 12.90 16.95 -2.08
C HIS A 141 14.02 15.95 -2.36
N ARG A 142 15.20 16.47 -2.72
CA ARG A 142 16.39 15.67 -3.04
C ARG A 142 17.53 16.07 -2.10
N PHE A 143 18.23 15.07 -1.57
CA PHE A 143 19.39 15.22 -0.70
C PHE A 143 20.57 14.51 -1.38
N ASP A 144 21.63 15.24 -1.64
CA ASP A 144 22.81 14.79 -2.37
C ASP A 144 22.52 14.13 -3.74
N LEU A 145 21.35 14.40 -4.29
CA LEU A 145 20.83 13.83 -5.54
C LEU A 145 20.52 14.92 -6.55
N ASN A 146 21.24 14.91 -7.66
CA ASN A 146 20.98 15.82 -8.78
C ASN A 146 19.68 15.39 -9.51
N GLU A 147 18.84 16.37 -9.86
CA GLU A 147 17.61 16.09 -10.58
C GLU A 147 17.84 15.50 -11.98
N ASN A 148 19.00 15.73 -12.59
CA ASN A 148 19.38 15.17 -13.89
C ASN A 148 20.04 13.77 -13.79
N ASP A 149 20.29 13.24 -12.58
CA ASP A 149 20.81 11.89 -12.38
C ASP A 149 19.66 10.87 -12.53
N ALA A 150 19.41 10.44 -13.77
CA ALA A 150 18.31 9.53 -14.08
C ALA A 150 18.37 8.23 -13.24
N ALA A 151 19.55 7.60 -13.17
CA ALA A 151 19.71 6.34 -12.45
C ALA A 151 19.54 6.52 -10.93
N GLY A 152 20.13 7.55 -10.36
CA GLY A 152 19.98 7.89 -8.95
C GLY A 152 18.54 8.22 -8.56
N ASN A 153 17.81 8.97 -9.41
CA ASN A 153 16.40 9.29 -9.14
C ASN A 153 15.49 8.04 -9.23
N CYS A 154 15.72 7.15 -10.18
CA CYS A 154 14.98 5.88 -10.29
C CYS A 154 15.20 5.00 -9.05
N ARG A 155 16.43 4.89 -8.58
CA ARG A 155 16.76 4.15 -7.34
C ARG A 155 16.13 4.83 -6.13
N ALA A 156 16.30 6.12 -5.98
CA ALA A 156 15.87 6.89 -4.82
C ALA A 156 14.34 6.84 -4.62
N VAL A 157 13.52 6.89 -5.68
CA VAL A 157 12.05 6.82 -5.53
C VAL A 157 11.60 5.47 -4.97
N ILE A 158 12.20 4.37 -5.41
CA ILE A 158 11.88 3.03 -4.89
C ILE A 158 12.33 2.90 -3.44
N GLU A 159 13.57 3.29 -3.14
CA GLU A 159 14.10 3.17 -1.78
C GLU A 159 13.36 4.06 -0.78
N ALA A 160 12.98 5.28 -1.18
CA ALA A 160 12.17 6.16 -0.34
C ALA A 160 10.83 5.52 0.04
N GLN A 161 10.14 4.91 -0.93
CA GLN A 161 8.87 4.22 -0.68
C GLN A 161 9.06 3.02 0.26
N MET A 162 10.07 2.18 0.02
CA MET A 162 10.36 1.03 0.88
C MET A 162 10.80 1.45 2.30
N MET A 163 11.65 2.47 2.41
CA MET A 163 12.07 3.01 3.71
C MET A 163 10.90 3.64 4.48
N SER A 164 10.01 4.36 3.79
CA SER A 164 8.80 4.91 4.40
C SER A 164 7.91 3.79 4.95
N MET A 165 7.67 2.73 4.17
CA MET A 165 6.93 1.56 4.64
C MET A 165 7.60 0.94 5.87
N ARG A 166 8.92 0.78 5.87
CA ARG A 166 9.66 0.22 7.00
C ARG A 166 9.49 1.06 8.26
N ILE A 167 9.73 2.37 8.19
CA ILE A 167 9.68 3.27 9.34
C ILE A 167 8.27 3.34 9.93
N HIS A 168 7.26 3.41 9.07
CA HIS A 168 5.88 3.58 9.51
C HIS A 168 5.19 2.26 9.88
N SER A 169 5.80 1.11 9.63
CA SER A 169 5.30 -0.20 10.05
C SER A 169 5.90 -0.73 11.35
N GLU A 170 6.89 -0.08 11.94
CA GLU A 170 7.61 -0.58 13.13
C GLU A 170 6.72 -0.84 14.36
N TRP A 171 5.59 -0.14 14.48
CA TRP A 171 4.62 -0.35 15.55
C TRP A 171 3.84 -1.67 15.44
N MET A 172 3.92 -2.34 14.32
CA MET A 172 3.20 -3.60 14.08
C MET A 172 3.88 -4.82 14.72
N GLY A 173 5.13 -4.71 15.15
CA GLY A 173 5.94 -5.76 15.77
C GLY A 173 7.01 -6.33 14.86
#